data_4b49f48f48b3b6640b2af4505849181d
#
_entry.id   4b49f48f48b3b6640b2af4505849181d
#
_cell.length_a   1.000
_cell.length_b   1.000
_cell.length_c   1.000
_cell.angle_alpha   90.00
_cell.angle_beta   90.00
_cell.angle_gamma   90.00
#
_symmetry.space_group_name_H-M   'P 1'
#
loop_
_entity.id
_entity.type
_entity.pdbx_description
1 polymer ?
#
loop_
_entity_poly.entity_id
_entity_poly.type
_entity_poly.pdbx_seq_one_letter_code
_entity_poly.pdbx_strand_id
1 'polypeptide(L)'
;MDRPDTCPTMENMLPKAVKRRVHALKRLQVQYANIEAQFYEEVHELERKYAALYQPLFDQRQEIVAGTVEPTDEECEWNSDREEEDELAEEIKEKAAIEDVKKEEAVPMEEPKGIPEFWLTIFKRVDMLSDLLQEHDEPILKHLKDIQVKFSEPGQPMSFTLEFHFEPNGYFNNAILTKVYKMKSEPDASEPFSFEGPEIIDCEGCKIDWHKGKDVTVKTIKKKQKHKGRGTVRTVTKQVPNDSFFNFFSPVKVLPDAEMDEDSEYTIATDFEIGHFFRERIIPRAVLYFTGEALEDDESFDDDDLEEEDEEELDEDSEDNDDEGDSHPKA
;
A
#
# COMPACT_ATOMS: atom_id res chain seq x y z
N MET A 1 48.90 -1.69 0.21
CA MET A 1 47.78 -0.77 0.33
C MET A 1 47.03 -1.14 1.58
N ASP A 2 47.19 -0.31 2.60
CA ASP A 2 46.71 -0.56 3.95
C ASP A 2 45.19 -0.45 3.99
N ARG A 3 44.55 -1.43 4.67
CA ARG A 3 43.12 -1.37 4.96
C ARG A 3 42.88 -0.17 5.86
N PRO A 4 41.78 0.62 5.65
CA PRO A 4 41.43 1.71 6.55
C PRO A 4 41.16 1.14 7.94
N ASP A 5 41.76 1.81 8.95
CA ASP A 5 41.58 1.56 10.37
C ASP A 5 40.09 1.53 10.71
N THR A 6 39.58 0.34 10.99
CA THR A 6 38.28 0.19 11.64
C THR A 6 38.39 0.81 13.03
N CYS A 7 37.66 1.86 13.28
CA CYS A 7 37.51 2.47 14.61
C CYS A 7 37.26 1.35 15.64
N PRO A 8 38.05 1.28 16.73
CA PRO A 8 37.90 0.18 17.70
C PRO A 8 36.50 0.27 18.31
N THR A 9 35.68 -0.74 18.05
CA THR A 9 34.35 -0.82 18.65
C THR A 9 34.48 -0.78 20.17
N MET A 10 33.56 -0.15 20.87
CA MET A 10 33.52 -0.04 22.33
C MET A 10 33.83 -1.40 23.01
N GLU A 11 33.37 -2.48 22.40
CA GLU A 11 33.61 -3.86 22.85
C GLU A 11 35.10 -4.22 22.93
N ASN A 12 35.95 -3.71 22.01
CA ASN A 12 37.36 -3.99 21.98
C ASN A 12 38.13 -3.30 23.12
N MET A 13 37.56 -2.25 23.71
CA MET A 13 38.14 -1.51 24.82
C MET A 13 37.78 -2.10 26.21
N LEU A 14 36.84 -3.06 26.28
CA LEU A 14 36.34 -3.62 27.52
C LEU A 14 37.34 -4.60 28.17
N PRO A 15 37.45 -4.62 29.52
CA PRO A 15 38.23 -5.66 30.23
C PRO A 15 37.73 -7.06 29.91
N LYS A 16 38.62 -8.04 29.83
CA LYS A 16 38.33 -9.42 29.44
C LYS A 16 37.13 -10.05 30.18
N ALA A 17 36.99 -9.77 31.47
CA ALA A 17 35.88 -10.28 32.27
C ALA A 17 34.54 -9.64 31.89
N VAL A 18 34.54 -8.34 31.55
CA VAL A 18 33.36 -7.59 31.08
C VAL A 18 32.97 -8.07 29.69
N LYS A 19 33.95 -8.23 28.78
CA LYS A 19 33.72 -8.74 27.41
C LYS A 19 33.04 -10.11 27.44
N ARG A 20 33.45 -11.03 28.33
CA ARG A 20 32.79 -12.33 28.49
C ARG A 20 31.33 -12.20 28.91
N ARG A 21 31.00 -11.24 29.76
CA ARG A 21 29.60 -10.97 30.16
C ARG A 21 28.80 -10.39 29.02
N VAL A 22 29.36 -9.46 28.25
CA VAL A 22 28.74 -8.89 27.04
C VAL A 22 28.43 -9.99 26.02
N HIS A 23 29.37 -10.91 25.77
CA HIS A 23 29.12 -12.05 24.88
C HIS A 23 27.98 -12.97 25.39
N ALA A 24 27.88 -13.17 26.72
CA ALA A 24 26.77 -13.91 27.28
C ALA A 24 25.42 -13.19 27.06
N LEU A 25 25.38 -11.86 27.23
CA LEU A 25 24.20 -11.05 26.97
C LEU A 25 23.82 -11.07 25.48
N LYS A 26 24.76 -10.93 24.56
CA LYS A 26 24.52 -11.08 23.11
C LYS A 26 23.91 -12.44 22.77
N ARG A 27 24.35 -13.52 23.42
CA ARG A 27 23.75 -14.84 23.23
C ARG A 27 22.33 -14.91 23.72
N LEU A 28 21.98 -14.24 24.81
CA LEU A 28 20.59 -14.13 25.27
C LEU A 28 19.73 -13.34 24.28
N GLN A 29 20.31 -12.25 23.71
CA GLN A 29 19.61 -11.46 22.69
C GLN A 29 19.30 -12.29 21.43
N VAL A 30 20.23 -13.14 20.97
CA VAL A 30 19.97 -14.07 19.86
C VAL A 30 18.85 -15.07 20.22
N GLN A 31 18.80 -15.55 21.47
CA GLN A 31 17.73 -16.43 21.93
C GLN A 31 16.38 -15.70 21.94
N TYR A 32 16.36 -14.43 22.34
CA TYR A 32 15.17 -13.58 22.29
C TYR A 32 14.65 -13.45 20.85
N ALA A 33 15.51 -13.05 19.90
CA ALA A 33 15.12 -12.93 18.48
C ALA A 33 14.56 -14.23 17.89
N ASN A 34 15.10 -15.38 18.28
CA ASN A 34 14.56 -16.68 17.83
C ASN A 34 13.15 -17.00 18.43
N ILE A 35 12.89 -16.56 19.67
CA ILE A 35 11.54 -16.70 20.28
C ILE A 35 10.58 -15.73 19.60
N GLU A 36 11.03 -14.53 19.32
CA GLU A 36 10.25 -13.50 18.61
C GLU A 36 9.88 -13.95 17.18
N ALA A 37 10.80 -14.61 16.47
CA ALA A 37 10.50 -15.22 15.18
C ALA A 37 9.37 -16.27 15.27
N GLN A 38 9.37 -17.13 16.33
CA GLN A 38 8.30 -18.09 16.55
C GLN A 38 6.96 -17.40 16.84
N PHE A 39 6.98 -16.31 17.60
CA PHE A 39 5.78 -15.50 17.83
C PHE A 39 5.19 -15.00 16.50
N TYR A 40 6.01 -14.46 15.59
CA TYR A 40 5.51 -13.99 14.30
C TYR A 40 5.02 -15.11 13.37
N GLU A 41 5.60 -16.32 13.45
CA GLU A 41 5.04 -17.49 12.77
C GLU A 41 3.64 -17.84 13.27
N GLU A 42 3.43 -17.80 14.59
CA GLU A 42 2.11 -18.04 15.18
C GLU A 42 1.11 -16.93 14.83
N VAL A 43 1.57 -15.66 14.78
CA VAL A 43 0.75 -14.53 14.29
C VAL A 43 0.30 -14.76 12.86
N HIS A 44 1.21 -15.14 11.96
CA HIS A 44 0.86 -15.42 10.56
C HIS A 44 -0.15 -16.58 10.42
N GLU A 45 -0.02 -17.62 11.22
CA GLU A 45 -1.02 -18.69 11.27
C GLU A 45 -2.39 -18.19 11.78
N LEU A 46 -2.37 -17.28 12.76
CA LEU A 46 -3.57 -16.64 13.28
C LEU A 46 -4.23 -15.75 12.22
N GLU A 47 -3.46 -14.91 11.53
CA GLU A 47 -3.93 -14.09 10.40
C GLU A 47 -4.62 -14.94 9.34
N ARG A 48 -4.00 -16.05 8.92
CA ARG A 48 -4.58 -16.97 7.95
C ARG A 48 -5.91 -17.56 8.45
N LYS A 49 -5.97 -17.92 9.73
CA LYS A 49 -7.21 -18.44 10.34
C LYS A 49 -8.32 -17.41 10.31
N TYR A 50 -8.02 -16.15 10.66
CA TYR A 50 -9.01 -15.08 10.65
C TYR A 50 -9.36 -14.63 9.23
N ALA A 51 -8.41 -14.65 8.30
CA ALA A 51 -8.70 -14.41 6.89
C ALA A 51 -9.77 -15.36 6.34
N ALA A 52 -9.73 -16.64 6.74
CA ALA A 52 -10.77 -17.60 6.37
C ALA A 52 -12.15 -17.27 6.99
N LEU A 53 -12.20 -16.57 8.12
CA LEU A 53 -13.46 -16.11 8.74
C LEU A 53 -13.98 -14.82 8.09
N TYR A 54 -13.09 -13.95 7.61
CA TYR A 54 -13.45 -12.71 6.89
C TYR A 54 -13.87 -12.98 5.43
N GLN A 55 -13.34 -14.03 4.82
CA GLN A 55 -13.55 -14.32 3.40
C GLN A 55 -15.04 -14.35 3.00
N PRO A 56 -15.96 -14.98 3.75
CA PRO A 56 -17.39 -14.94 3.40
C PRO A 56 -17.99 -13.52 3.37
N LEU A 57 -17.49 -12.62 4.21
CA LEU A 57 -17.93 -11.22 4.23
C LEU A 57 -17.42 -10.47 3.00
N PHE A 58 -16.18 -10.73 2.59
CA PHE A 58 -15.60 -10.17 1.38
C PHE A 58 -16.26 -10.72 0.12
N ASP A 59 -16.63 -12.01 0.11
CA ASP A 59 -17.39 -12.61 -0.99
C ASP A 59 -18.77 -11.94 -1.12
N GLN A 60 -19.47 -11.72 0.00
CA GLN A 60 -20.75 -11.01 0.01
C GLN A 60 -20.59 -9.55 -0.45
N ARG A 61 -19.54 -8.85 0.00
CA ARG A 61 -19.21 -7.51 -0.49
C ARG A 61 -19.02 -7.50 -2.01
N GLN A 62 -18.27 -8.45 -2.55
CA GLN A 62 -18.03 -8.58 -3.98
C GLN A 62 -19.34 -8.83 -4.75
N GLU A 63 -20.25 -9.66 -4.24
CA GLU A 63 -21.55 -9.93 -4.84
C GLU A 63 -22.43 -8.68 -4.91
N ILE A 64 -22.45 -7.89 -3.85
CA ILE A 64 -23.19 -6.60 -3.80
C ILE A 64 -22.56 -5.59 -4.75
N VAL A 65 -21.24 -5.40 -4.72
CA VAL A 65 -20.52 -4.47 -5.60
C VAL A 65 -20.70 -4.83 -7.07
N ALA A 66 -20.69 -6.12 -7.40
CA ALA A 66 -20.91 -6.60 -8.77
C ALA A 66 -22.39 -6.56 -9.17
N GLY A 67 -23.32 -6.36 -8.23
CA GLY A 67 -24.75 -6.40 -8.45
C GLY A 67 -25.26 -7.80 -8.85
N THR A 68 -24.60 -8.86 -8.39
CA THR A 68 -25.06 -10.23 -8.56
C THR A 68 -26.09 -10.63 -7.51
N VAL A 69 -26.03 -9.98 -6.34
CA VAL A 69 -26.96 -10.10 -5.23
C VAL A 69 -27.43 -8.70 -4.86
N GLU A 70 -28.73 -8.52 -4.68
CA GLU A 70 -29.30 -7.31 -4.09
C GLU A 70 -29.51 -7.55 -2.59
N PRO A 71 -29.03 -6.64 -1.72
CA PRO A 71 -29.24 -6.76 -0.28
C PRO A 71 -30.72 -6.62 0.07
N THR A 72 -31.14 -7.25 1.16
CA THR A 72 -32.49 -7.13 1.70
C THR A 72 -32.66 -5.81 2.46
N ASP A 73 -33.91 -5.37 2.66
CA ASP A 73 -34.19 -4.13 3.41
C ASP A 73 -33.59 -4.19 4.84
N GLU A 74 -33.55 -5.36 5.47
CA GLU A 74 -32.95 -5.55 6.79
C GLU A 74 -31.42 -5.40 6.77
N GLU A 75 -30.76 -5.80 5.68
CA GLU A 75 -29.32 -5.65 5.49
C GLU A 75 -28.94 -4.20 5.14
N CYS A 76 -29.88 -3.42 4.65
CA CYS A 76 -29.69 -2.01 4.34
C CYS A 76 -29.98 -1.07 5.53
N GLU A 77 -30.52 -1.57 6.65
CA GLU A 77 -30.76 -0.74 7.83
C GLU A 77 -29.45 -0.21 8.43
N TRP A 78 -29.20 1.09 8.30
CA TRP A 78 -28.05 1.77 8.87
C TRP A 78 -28.48 2.87 9.84
N ASN A 79 -27.80 3.01 10.98
CA ASN A 79 -28.25 3.88 12.06
C ASN A 79 -28.20 5.38 11.71
N SER A 80 -27.32 5.82 10.81
CA SER A 80 -27.23 7.22 10.39
C SER A 80 -28.41 7.65 9.51
N ASP A 81 -28.93 6.74 8.67
CA ASP A 81 -30.03 7.03 7.75
C ASP A 81 -31.32 7.38 8.51
N ARG A 82 -31.50 6.87 9.72
CA ARG A 82 -32.64 7.16 10.58
C ARG A 82 -32.62 8.60 11.09
N GLU A 83 -31.45 9.14 11.40
CA GLU A 83 -31.31 10.53 11.88
C GLU A 83 -31.50 11.50 10.71
N GLU A 84 -30.94 11.21 9.53
CA GLU A 84 -31.10 12.03 8.32
C GLU A 84 -32.53 11.96 7.74
N GLU A 85 -33.17 10.77 7.75
CA GLU A 85 -34.57 10.63 7.32
C GLU A 85 -35.55 11.38 8.26
N ASP A 86 -35.29 11.37 9.56
CA ASP A 86 -36.12 12.10 10.54
C ASP A 86 -35.91 13.61 10.40
N GLU A 87 -34.68 14.10 10.17
CA GLU A 87 -34.42 15.53 9.89
C GLU A 87 -35.00 15.96 8.54
N LEU A 88 -34.85 15.15 7.48
CA LEU A 88 -35.43 15.42 6.16
C LEU A 88 -36.96 15.39 6.19
N ALA A 89 -37.56 14.48 6.96
CA ALA A 89 -39.01 14.38 7.15
C ALA A 89 -39.56 15.58 7.93
N GLU A 90 -38.84 16.15 8.88
CA GLU A 90 -39.18 17.38 9.57
C GLU A 90 -39.06 18.61 8.64
N GLU A 91 -37.95 18.72 7.86
CA GLU A 91 -37.79 19.79 6.87
C GLU A 91 -38.82 19.74 5.75
N ILE A 92 -39.22 18.55 5.28
CA ILE A 92 -40.26 18.37 4.26
C ILE A 92 -41.63 18.73 4.84
N LYS A 93 -41.90 18.41 6.11
CA LYS A 93 -43.16 18.84 6.79
C LYS A 93 -43.23 20.35 6.97
N GLU A 94 -42.10 21.01 7.22
CA GLU A 94 -42.03 22.47 7.30
C GLU A 94 -42.17 23.15 5.92
N LYS A 95 -41.54 22.56 4.86
CA LYS A 95 -41.60 23.05 3.48
C LYS A 95 -42.90 22.69 2.74
N ALA A 96 -43.59 21.59 3.09
CA ALA A 96 -44.86 21.18 2.49
C ALA A 96 -46.06 22.08 2.89
N ALA A 97 -45.85 23.07 3.79
CA ALA A 97 -46.80 24.12 4.04
C ALA A 97 -46.78 25.25 2.98
N ILE A 98 -45.85 25.20 2.01
CA ILE A 98 -45.68 26.21 0.96
C ILE A 98 -45.37 25.51 -0.37
N GLU A 99 -46.35 25.58 -1.29
CA GLU A 99 -46.28 25.37 -2.74
C GLU A 99 -46.48 23.98 -3.35
N ASP A 100 -47.62 23.90 -3.95
CA ASP A 100 -48.04 23.07 -5.08
C ASP A 100 -47.20 23.42 -6.31
N VAL A 101 -46.15 22.62 -6.65
CA VAL A 101 -45.37 22.77 -7.88
C VAL A 101 -45.27 21.46 -8.63
N LYS A 102 -45.90 21.46 -9.82
CA LYS A 102 -45.77 20.56 -10.98
C LYS A 102 -44.75 19.41 -10.88
N LYS A 103 -45.27 18.17 -10.93
CA LYS A 103 -44.56 16.99 -11.36
C LYS A 103 -44.01 17.19 -12.77
N GLU A 104 -42.69 17.36 -12.90
CA GLU A 104 -41.97 16.96 -14.10
C GLU A 104 -41.79 15.44 -14.06
N GLU A 105 -42.25 14.76 -15.11
CA GLU A 105 -42.03 13.33 -15.30
C GLU A 105 -40.53 13.07 -15.40
N ALA A 106 -39.95 12.52 -14.33
CA ALA A 106 -38.59 11.98 -14.36
C ALA A 106 -38.55 10.80 -15.36
N VAL A 107 -37.74 10.92 -16.38
CA VAL A 107 -37.37 9.80 -17.27
C VAL A 107 -36.83 8.68 -16.37
N PRO A 108 -37.30 7.43 -16.47
CA PRO A 108 -36.75 6.32 -15.70
C PRO A 108 -35.28 6.17 -16.05
N MET A 109 -34.38 6.63 -15.20
CA MET A 109 -32.98 6.22 -15.27
C MET A 109 -32.95 4.75 -14.86
N GLU A 110 -32.45 3.90 -15.75
CA GLU A 110 -32.18 2.51 -15.41
C GLU A 110 -31.25 2.52 -14.15
N GLU A 111 -31.69 1.88 -13.09
CA GLU A 111 -30.92 1.78 -11.86
C GLU A 111 -29.58 1.10 -12.16
N PRO A 112 -28.46 1.66 -11.72
CA PRO A 112 -27.16 1.06 -11.97
C PRO A 112 -27.06 -0.31 -11.28
N LYS A 113 -26.53 -1.31 -11.99
CA LYS A 113 -26.32 -2.63 -11.47
C LYS A 113 -25.14 -2.63 -10.51
N GLY A 114 -25.35 -2.98 -9.23
CA GLY A 114 -24.34 -2.96 -8.18
C GLY A 114 -23.79 -1.57 -7.90
N ILE A 115 -22.53 -1.48 -7.53
CA ILE A 115 -21.82 -0.21 -7.29
C ILE A 115 -20.80 0.01 -8.41
N PRO A 116 -21.15 0.80 -9.45
CA PRO A 116 -20.25 1.04 -10.57
C PRO A 116 -18.95 1.73 -10.12
N GLU A 117 -17.83 1.31 -10.70
CA GLU A 117 -16.51 1.93 -10.48
C GLU A 117 -16.06 1.94 -9.01
N PHE A 118 -16.58 1.02 -8.15
CA PHE A 118 -16.27 0.96 -6.72
C PHE A 118 -14.76 1.00 -6.46
N TRP A 119 -14.00 0.07 -7.02
CA TRP A 119 -12.55 0.00 -6.84
C TRP A 119 -11.81 1.16 -7.50
N LEU A 120 -12.23 1.58 -8.70
CA LEU A 120 -11.63 2.74 -9.37
C LEU A 120 -11.77 4.02 -8.54
N THR A 121 -12.92 4.18 -7.86
CA THR A 121 -13.15 5.33 -6.96
C THR A 121 -12.17 5.32 -5.80
N ILE A 122 -11.90 4.15 -5.20
CA ILE A 122 -10.89 3.99 -4.15
C ILE A 122 -9.50 4.38 -4.67
N PHE A 123 -9.09 3.86 -5.84
CA PHE A 123 -7.81 4.21 -6.46
C PHE A 123 -7.64 5.71 -6.69
N LYS A 124 -8.70 6.42 -7.02
CA LYS A 124 -8.66 7.87 -7.26
C LYS A 124 -8.64 8.71 -5.98
N ARG A 125 -9.17 8.18 -4.88
CA ARG A 125 -9.28 8.91 -3.61
C ARG A 125 -8.08 8.74 -2.71
N VAL A 126 -7.39 7.62 -2.79
CA VAL A 126 -6.22 7.29 -1.97
C VAL A 126 -4.96 7.79 -2.66
N ASP A 127 -4.23 8.72 -2.07
CA ASP A 127 -3.09 9.40 -2.68
C ASP A 127 -2.03 8.43 -3.17
N MET A 128 -1.59 7.48 -2.33
CA MET A 128 -0.62 6.45 -2.71
C MET A 128 -1.04 5.63 -3.95
N LEU A 129 -2.34 5.39 -4.16
CA LEU A 129 -2.86 4.65 -5.30
C LEU A 129 -3.10 5.58 -6.50
N SER A 130 -3.49 6.82 -6.26
CA SER A 130 -3.72 7.81 -7.31
C SER A 130 -2.43 8.17 -8.03
N ASP A 131 -1.30 8.19 -7.34
CA ASP A 131 0.02 8.43 -7.92
C ASP A 131 0.47 7.34 -8.90
N LEU A 132 -0.02 6.11 -8.72
CA LEU A 132 0.23 5.02 -9.64
C LEU A 132 -0.70 5.02 -10.86
N LEU A 133 -1.84 5.72 -10.75
CA LEU A 133 -2.92 5.67 -11.73
C LEU A 133 -2.66 6.62 -12.89
N GLN A 134 -2.83 6.13 -14.12
CA GLN A 134 -2.79 6.93 -15.33
C GLN A 134 -4.16 6.98 -16.00
N GLU A 135 -4.46 8.04 -16.77
CA GLU A 135 -5.74 8.19 -17.48
C GLU A 135 -6.10 6.98 -18.36
N HIS A 136 -5.10 6.32 -18.94
CA HIS A 136 -5.31 5.14 -19.78
C HIS A 136 -5.54 3.84 -18.99
N ASP A 137 -5.29 3.82 -17.68
CA ASP A 137 -5.57 2.70 -16.79
C ASP A 137 -7.04 2.69 -16.33
N GLU A 138 -7.66 3.85 -16.19
CA GLU A 138 -9.02 3.99 -15.69
C GLU A 138 -10.05 3.13 -16.43
N PRO A 139 -10.09 3.13 -17.80
CA PRO A 139 -11.04 2.29 -18.51
C PRO A 139 -10.87 0.78 -18.26
N ILE A 140 -9.68 0.36 -17.84
CA ILE A 140 -9.37 -1.04 -17.52
C ILE A 140 -9.82 -1.34 -16.10
N LEU A 141 -9.50 -0.45 -15.15
CA LEU A 141 -9.87 -0.59 -13.73
C LEU A 141 -11.39 -0.52 -13.47
N LYS A 142 -12.20 0.01 -14.40
CA LYS A 142 -13.67 -0.13 -14.36
C LYS A 142 -14.14 -1.59 -14.37
N HIS A 143 -13.34 -2.49 -14.89
CA HIS A 143 -13.60 -3.94 -14.91
C HIS A 143 -13.11 -4.66 -13.66
N LEU A 144 -12.44 -4.00 -12.72
CA LEU A 144 -12.00 -4.56 -11.45
C LEU A 144 -13.21 -4.74 -10.53
N LYS A 145 -13.46 -5.98 -10.09
CA LYS A 145 -14.63 -6.35 -9.28
C LYS A 145 -14.30 -6.68 -7.84
N ASP A 146 -13.08 -7.12 -7.56
CA ASP A 146 -12.64 -7.42 -6.21
C ASP A 146 -11.11 -7.42 -6.09
N ILE A 147 -10.62 -7.14 -4.88
CA ILE A 147 -9.23 -7.31 -4.48
C ILE A 147 -9.22 -8.16 -3.23
N GLN A 148 -8.48 -9.26 -3.25
CA GLN A 148 -8.38 -10.21 -2.14
C GLN A 148 -6.93 -10.40 -1.71
N VAL A 149 -6.73 -10.77 -0.44
CA VAL A 149 -5.44 -11.22 0.08
C VAL A 149 -5.52 -12.69 0.45
N LYS A 150 -4.50 -13.45 0.05
CA LYS A 150 -4.32 -14.87 0.38
C LYS A 150 -3.00 -15.06 1.09
N PHE A 151 -3.00 -15.81 2.18
CA PHE A 151 -1.81 -16.14 2.94
C PHE A 151 -1.24 -17.49 2.52
N SER A 152 0.08 -17.68 2.66
CA SER A 152 0.73 -18.97 2.38
C SER A 152 0.16 -20.10 3.22
N GLU A 153 0.15 -21.32 2.65
CA GLU A 153 -0.30 -22.52 3.34
C GLU A 153 0.69 -22.95 4.44
N PRO A 154 0.21 -23.72 5.45
CA PRO A 154 1.08 -24.23 6.51
C PRO A 154 2.29 -24.99 5.96
N GLY A 155 3.46 -24.70 6.49
CA GLY A 155 4.71 -25.34 6.07
C GLY A 155 5.30 -24.81 4.75
N GLN A 156 4.69 -23.82 4.14
CA GLN A 156 5.28 -23.03 3.05
C GLN A 156 5.98 -21.80 3.62
N PRO A 157 6.97 -21.24 2.91
CA PRO A 157 7.59 -19.98 3.29
C PRO A 157 6.53 -18.89 3.46
N MET A 158 6.68 -18.05 4.51
CA MET A 158 5.76 -16.98 4.81
C MET A 158 5.61 -16.05 3.59
N SER A 159 4.39 -15.86 3.15
CA SER A 159 4.07 -14.97 2.03
C SER A 159 2.60 -14.61 2.04
N PHE A 160 2.27 -13.51 1.35
CA PHE A 160 0.88 -13.21 1.00
C PHE A 160 0.77 -12.88 -0.48
N THR A 161 -0.40 -13.10 -1.03
CA THR A 161 -0.72 -12.84 -2.44
C THR A 161 -1.89 -11.88 -2.51
N LEU A 162 -1.73 -10.80 -3.25
CA LEU A 162 -2.82 -9.94 -3.67
C LEU A 162 -3.40 -10.49 -4.97
N GLU A 163 -4.71 -10.68 -5.00
CA GLU A 163 -5.48 -11.13 -6.17
C GLU A 163 -6.44 -10.03 -6.62
N PHE A 164 -6.25 -9.54 -7.84
CA PHE A 164 -7.11 -8.52 -8.45
C PHE A 164 -8.04 -9.22 -9.44
N HIS A 165 -9.33 -9.29 -9.11
CA HIS A 165 -10.35 -10.02 -9.85
C HIS A 165 -11.06 -9.12 -10.86
N PHE A 166 -10.91 -9.43 -12.14
CA PHE A 166 -11.50 -8.68 -13.25
C PHE A 166 -12.65 -9.44 -13.90
N GLU A 167 -13.70 -8.73 -14.27
CA GLU A 167 -14.68 -9.28 -15.20
C GLU A 167 -14.08 -9.42 -16.61
N PRO A 168 -14.66 -10.26 -17.49
CA PRO A 168 -14.26 -10.33 -18.89
C PRO A 168 -14.25 -8.95 -19.53
N ASN A 169 -13.13 -8.58 -20.14
CA ASN A 169 -12.90 -7.24 -20.68
C ASN A 169 -12.22 -7.28 -22.05
N GLY A 170 -12.13 -6.14 -22.70
CA GLY A 170 -11.53 -6.01 -24.01
C GLY A 170 -10.01 -5.75 -24.02
N TYR A 171 -9.32 -5.83 -22.85
CA TYR A 171 -7.93 -5.45 -22.72
C TYR A 171 -6.98 -6.62 -22.54
N PHE A 172 -7.33 -7.63 -21.75
CA PHE A 172 -6.54 -8.84 -21.50
C PHE A 172 -7.43 -10.06 -21.21
N ASN A 173 -6.83 -11.25 -21.22
CA ASN A 173 -7.54 -12.50 -21.02
C ASN A 173 -7.59 -12.99 -19.56
N ASN A 174 -6.73 -12.46 -18.69
CA ASN A 174 -6.67 -12.88 -17.30
C ASN A 174 -7.95 -12.52 -16.55
N ALA A 175 -8.54 -13.47 -15.84
CA ALA A 175 -9.62 -13.18 -14.88
C ALA A 175 -9.07 -12.64 -13.56
N ILE A 176 -7.85 -13.03 -13.19
CA ILE A 176 -7.17 -12.62 -11.95
C ILE A 176 -5.75 -12.21 -12.30
N LEU A 177 -5.33 -11.05 -11.79
CA LEU A 177 -3.93 -10.63 -11.78
C LEU A 177 -3.40 -10.77 -10.36
N THR A 178 -2.20 -11.34 -10.22
CA THR A 178 -1.63 -11.69 -8.92
C THR A 178 -0.30 -10.98 -8.67
N LYS A 179 -0.09 -10.61 -7.40
CA LYS A 179 1.17 -10.12 -6.88
C LYS A 179 1.49 -10.86 -5.59
N VAL A 180 2.61 -11.54 -5.54
CA VAL A 180 3.06 -12.32 -4.38
C VAL A 180 4.17 -11.58 -3.67
N TYR A 181 4.06 -11.42 -2.36
CA TYR A 181 5.09 -10.87 -1.49
C TYR A 181 5.65 -11.97 -0.60
N LYS A 182 6.94 -12.21 -0.70
CA LYS A 182 7.67 -13.19 0.10
C LYS A 182 8.23 -12.50 1.33
N MET A 183 8.04 -13.13 2.48
CA MET A 183 8.46 -12.57 3.77
C MET A 183 9.55 -13.44 4.38
N LYS A 184 10.49 -12.79 5.07
CA LYS A 184 11.48 -13.46 5.93
C LYS A 184 11.02 -13.29 7.38
N SER A 185 10.80 -14.39 8.07
CA SER A 185 10.34 -14.42 9.46
C SER A 185 11.43 -14.87 10.43
N GLU A 186 12.63 -15.19 9.94
CA GLU A 186 13.74 -15.71 10.75
C GLU A 186 14.88 -14.67 10.81
N PRO A 187 15.54 -14.51 11.97
CA PRO A 187 16.74 -13.69 12.11
C PRO A 187 17.84 -14.15 11.17
N ASP A 188 18.59 -13.21 10.61
CA ASP A 188 19.78 -13.54 9.82
C ASP A 188 20.88 -14.10 10.73
N ALA A 189 21.49 -15.22 10.31
CA ALA A 189 22.56 -15.84 11.08
C ALA A 189 23.83 -14.96 11.16
N SER A 190 24.04 -14.07 10.18
CA SER A 190 25.16 -13.13 10.14
C SER A 190 24.88 -11.84 10.95
N GLU A 191 23.59 -11.41 10.98
CA GLU A 191 23.15 -10.19 11.64
C GLU A 191 21.89 -10.42 12.48
N PRO A 192 21.96 -11.25 13.53
CA PRO A 192 20.79 -11.64 14.31
C PRO A 192 20.16 -10.50 15.13
N PHE A 193 20.84 -9.38 15.24
CA PHE A 193 20.38 -8.21 16.00
C PHE A 193 19.59 -7.21 15.12
N SER A 194 19.61 -7.39 13.80
CA SER A 194 18.81 -6.56 12.87
C SER A 194 17.36 -7.05 12.71
N PHE A 195 16.99 -8.15 13.39
CA PHE A 195 15.63 -8.68 13.31
C PHE A 195 14.65 -7.82 14.11
N GLU A 196 13.70 -7.20 13.42
CA GLU A 196 12.62 -6.38 13.97
C GLU A 196 11.23 -6.93 13.64
N GLY A 197 11.17 -8.18 13.16
CA GLY A 197 9.96 -8.86 12.74
C GLY A 197 9.99 -9.34 11.30
N PRO A 198 8.86 -9.83 10.75
CA PRO A 198 8.77 -10.27 9.37
C PRO A 198 8.93 -9.12 8.39
N GLU A 199 9.86 -9.23 7.47
CA GLU A 199 10.12 -8.25 6.42
C GLU A 199 9.75 -8.83 5.06
N ILE A 200 9.21 -8.02 4.15
CA ILE A 200 9.09 -8.40 2.74
C ILE A 200 10.49 -8.36 2.12
N ILE A 201 10.93 -9.48 1.57
CA ILE A 201 12.27 -9.63 0.98
C ILE A 201 12.25 -9.71 -0.56
N ASP A 202 11.13 -10.04 -1.14
CA ASP A 202 10.98 -10.20 -2.60
C ASP A 202 9.52 -10.13 -2.98
N CYS A 203 9.23 -9.75 -4.21
CA CYS A 203 7.89 -9.82 -4.76
C CYS A 203 7.90 -10.38 -6.18
N GLU A 204 6.82 -11.05 -6.54
CA GLU A 204 6.60 -11.61 -7.86
C GLU A 204 5.23 -11.20 -8.38
N GLY A 205 5.19 -10.63 -9.57
CA GLY A 205 3.95 -10.34 -10.27
C GLY A 205 3.55 -11.48 -11.21
N CYS A 206 2.52 -11.24 -11.98
CA CYS A 206 2.04 -12.16 -12.99
C CYS A 206 2.21 -11.60 -14.41
N LYS A 207 2.22 -12.50 -15.38
CA LYS A 207 2.16 -12.07 -16.78
C LYS A 207 0.74 -11.70 -17.16
N ILE A 208 0.56 -10.48 -17.66
CA ILE A 208 -0.72 -10.04 -18.24
C ILE A 208 -0.77 -10.46 -19.71
N ASP A 209 -1.83 -11.18 -20.08
CA ASP A 209 -2.09 -11.65 -21.45
C ASP A 209 -2.91 -10.61 -22.20
N TRP A 210 -2.24 -9.52 -22.60
CA TRP A 210 -2.83 -8.39 -23.29
C TRP A 210 -3.39 -8.76 -24.66
N HIS A 211 -4.57 -8.26 -24.99
CA HIS A 211 -5.07 -8.27 -26.35
C HIS A 211 -4.21 -7.42 -27.26
N LYS A 212 -4.18 -7.75 -28.54
CA LYS A 212 -3.34 -7.05 -29.51
C LYS A 212 -3.59 -5.55 -29.54
N GLY A 213 -2.55 -4.76 -29.20
CA GLY A 213 -2.58 -3.31 -29.20
C GLY A 213 -3.32 -2.69 -28.00
N LYS A 214 -3.57 -3.47 -26.94
CA LYS A 214 -4.22 -3.02 -25.69
C LYS A 214 -3.27 -2.91 -24.51
N ASP A 215 -2.02 -3.32 -24.68
CA ASP A 215 -0.99 -3.21 -23.66
C ASP A 215 -0.67 -1.73 -23.39
N VAL A 216 -1.06 -1.25 -22.20
CA VAL A 216 -0.89 0.14 -21.75
C VAL A 216 0.45 0.38 -21.09
N THR A 217 1.20 -0.68 -20.75
CA THR A 217 2.54 -0.60 -20.15
C THR A 217 3.61 -0.23 -21.17
N VAL A 218 3.26 -0.18 -22.43
CA VAL A 218 4.15 0.22 -23.53
C VAL A 218 3.48 1.24 -24.45
N LYS A 219 4.27 2.21 -24.90
CA LYS A 219 3.86 3.20 -25.90
C LYS A 219 4.66 3.06 -27.18
N THR A 220 4.03 3.33 -28.31
CA THR A 220 4.67 3.27 -29.63
C THR A 220 5.15 4.65 -30.05
N ILE A 221 6.46 4.83 -30.16
CA ILE A 221 7.06 6.05 -30.71
C ILE A 221 7.48 5.85 -32.16
N LYS A 222 7.24 6.87 -32.98
CA LYS A 222 7.67 6.91 -34.37
C LYS A 222 8.96 7.69 -34.47
N LYS A 223 10.09 7.03 -34.74
CA LYS A 223 11.38 7.67 -35.03
C LYS A 223 11.62 7.79 -36.51
N LYS A 224 11.90 8.99 -37.00
CA LYS A 224 12.33 9.24 -38.40
C LYS A 224 13.83 8.93 -38.50
N GLN A 225 14.21 7.89 -39.20
CA GLN A 225 15.61 7.57 -39.53
C GLN A 225 15.94 8.12 -40.93
N LYS A 226 16.93 9.02 -40.99
CA LYS A 226 17.54 9.44 -42.26
C LYS A 226 18.56 8.40 -42.69
N HIS A 227 18.42 7.85 -43.87
CA HIS A 227 19.43 6.95 -44.45
C HIS A 227 20.67 7.76 -44.82
N LYS A 228 21.85 7.37 -44.32
CA LYS A 228 23.16 8.01 -44.56
C LYS A 228 23.60 7.83 -46.00
N GLY A 229 22.87 8.19 -47.03
CA GLY A 229 23.31 8.07 -48.40
C GLY A 229 22.22 8.22 -49.48
N ARG A 230 20.94 8.21 -49.17
CA ARG A 230 19.87 8.27 -50.19
C ARG A 230 18.74 9.26 -49.90
N GLY A 231 18.88 10.16 -48.95
CA GLY A 231 17.86 11.20 -48.68
C GLY A 231 16.44 10.69 -48.29
N THR A 232 16.23 9.38 -48.26
CA THR A 232 14.94 8.81 -47.93
C THR A 232 14.78 8.71 -46.40
N VAL A 233 13.67 9.28 -45.88
CA VAL A 233 13.29 9.19 -44.45
C VAL A 233 12.44 7.94 -44.27
N ARG A 234 12.96 6.97 -43.50
CA ARG A 234 12.18 5.80 -43.08
C ARG A 234 11.62 6.05 -41.68
N THR A 235 10.32 5.88 -41.52
CA THR A 235 9.69 5.92 -40.20
C THR A 235 9.82 4.52 -39.57
N VAL A 236 10.52 4.41 -38.44
CA VAL A 236 10.63 3.19 -37.65
C VAL A 236 9.77 3.38 -36.40
N THR A 237 8.87 2.45 -36.15
CA THR A 237 8.10 2.37 -34.92
C THR A 237 8.88 1.59 -33.89
N LYS A 238 9.03 2.14 -32.67
CA LYS A 238 9.66 1.47 -31.53
C LYS A 238 8.69 1.48 -30.35
N GLN A 239 8.52 0.35 -29.70
CA GLN A 239 7.86 0.28 -28.40
C GLN A 239 8.83 0.72 -27.31
N VAL A 240 8.38 1.54 -26.38
CA VAL A 240 9.10 1.98 -25.19
C VAL A 240 8.21 1.79 -23.97
N PRO A 241 8.78 1.60 -22.77
CA PRO A 241 8.00 1.57 -21.53
C PRO A 241 7.08 2.79 -21.40
N ASN A 242 5.95 2.59 -20.78
CA ASN A 242 4.98 3.62 -20.46
C ASN A 242 4.56 3.48 -19.01
N ASP A 243 4.33 4.61 -18.35
CA ASP A 243 3.86 4.65 -16.98
C ASP A 243 2.41 4.12 -16.95
N SER A 244 2.12 3.23 -16.00
CA SER A 244 0.83 2.59 -15.85
C SER A 244 0.77 1.88 -14.50
N PHE A 245 -0.39 1.86 -13.85
CA PHE A 245 -0.65 1.02 -12.69
C PHE A 245 -0.32 -0.47 -12.97
N PHE A 246 -0.53 -0.94 -14.19
CA PHE A 246 -0.30 -2.34 -14.54
C PHE A 246 1.19 -2.74 -14.53
N ASN A 247 2.13 -1.80 -14.42
CA ASN A 247 3.54 -2.07 -14.14
C ASN A 247 3.72 -2.71 -12.74
N PHE A 248 2.79 -2.52 -11.82
CA PHE A 248 2.73 -3.15 -10.51
C PHE A 248 2.85 -4.70 -10.58
N PHE A 249 2.35 -5.30 -11.66
CA PHE A 249 2.44 -6.75 -11.89
C PHE A 249 3.75 -7.19 -12.57
N SER A 250 4.66 -6.27 -12.83
CA SER A 250 6.00 -6.54 -13.41
C SER A 250 7.09 -5.88 -12.56
N PRO A 251 7.21 -6.24 -11.28
CA PRO A 251 8.11 -5.58 -10.34
C PRO A 251 9.58 -5.69 -10.73
N VAL A 252 10.38 -4.76 -10.23
CA VAL A 252 11.84 -4.85 -10.26
C VAL A 252 12.27 -6.04 -9.40
N LYS A 253 13.16 -6.89 -9.93
CA LYS A 253 13.64 -8.05 -9.19
C LYS A 253 14.75 -7.66 -8.23
N VAL A 254 14.63 -8.09 -6.99
CA VAL A 254 15.70 -8.03 -6.00
C VAL A 254 16.79 -9.02 -6.42
N LEU A 255 18.02 -8.54 -6.64
CA LEU A 255 19.17 -9.37 -6.98
C LEU A 255 20.04 -9.54 -5.73
N PRO A 256 20.21 -10.77 -5.21
CA PRO A 256 20.83 -11.01 -3.89
C PRO A 256 22.29 -10.55 -3.74
N ASP A 257 23.03 -10.37 -4.84
CA ASP A 257 24.47 -10.08 -4.83
C ASP A 257 24.86 -8.87 -5.71
N ALA A 258 23.90 -8.09 -6.21
CA ALA A 258 24.18 -6.91 -7.02
C ALA A 258 23.98 -5.63 -6.19
N GLU A 259 24.92 -4.70 -6.29
CA GLU A 259 24.68 -3.33 -5.87
C GLU A 259 23.52 -2.79 -6.74
N MET A 260 22.35 -2.58 -6.13
CA MET A 260 21.24 -1.91 -6.79
C MET A 260 21.50 -0.41 -6.81
N ASP A 261 20.98 0.28 -7.81
CA ASP A 261 20.95 1.74 -7.81
C ASP A 261 19.86 2.26 -6.85
N GLU A 262 20.03 3.48 -6.36
CA GLU A 262 19.12 4.13 -5.42
C GLU A 262 17.68 4.19 -5.96
N ASP A 263 17.51 4.38 -7.28
CA ASP A 263 16.19 4.42 -7.92
C ASP A 263 15.47 3.06 -7.85
N SER A 264 16.23 1.96 -8.02
CA SER A 264 15.69 0.60 -7.93
C SER A 264 15.33 0.23 -6.48
N GLU A 265 16.17 0.62 -5.51
CA GLU A 265 15.89 0.42 -4.09
C GLU A 265 14.63 1.17 -3.65
N TYR A 266 14.49 2.43 -4.04
CA TYR A 266 13.30 3.23 -3.79
C TYR A 266 12.05 2.60 -4.40
N THR A 267 12.12 2.15 -5.66
CA THR A 267 11.00 1.51 -6.36
C THR A 267 10.54 0.24 -5.65
N ILE A 268 11.48 -0.57 -5.15
CA ILE A 268 11.16 -1.80 -4.40
C ILE A 268 10.53 -1.47 -3.04
N ALA A 269 11.08 -0.49 -2.31
CA ALA A 269 10.53 -0.06 -1.03
C ALA A 269 9.09 0.42 -1.19
N THR A 270 8.83 1.31 -2.16
CA THR A 270 7.47 1.79 -2.46
C THR A 270 6.52 0.65 -2.87
N ASP A 271 7.00 -0.32 -3.66
CA ASP A 271 6.20 -1.51 -4.03
C ASP A 271 5.80 -2.32 -2.77
N PHE A 272 6.71 -2.47 -1.80
CA PHE A 272 6.44 -3.19 -0.56
C PHE A 272 5.44 -2.43 0.34
N GLU A 273 5.57 -1.12 0.44
CA GLU A 273 4.60 -0.25 1.15
C GLU A 273 3.20 -0.37 0.57
N ILE A 274 3.07 -0.31 -0.76
CA ILE A 274 1.80 -0.50 -1.46
C ILE A 274 1.22 -1.89 -1.18
N GLY A 275 2.06 -2.94 -1.16
CA GLY A 275 1.64 -4.30 -0.84
C GLY A 275 1.05 -4.42 0.57
N HIS A 276 1.72 -3.85 1.57
CA HIS A 276 1.25 -3.78 2.94
C HIS A 276 -0.05 -2.96 3.05
N PHE A 277 -0.10 -1.82 2.40
CA PHE A 277 -1.26 -0.93 2.43
C PHE A 277 -2.52 -1.60 1.86
N PHE A 278 -2.42 -2.34 0.75
CA PHE A 278 -3.53 -3.15 0.26
C PHE A 278 -4.00 -4.18 1.27
N ARG A 279 -3.04 -4.92 1.86
CA ARG A 279 -3.34 -6.00 2.82
C ARG A 279 -3.99 -5.47 4.08
N GLU A 280 -3.46 -4.42 4.68
CA GLU A 280 -3.78 -3.99 6.04
C GLU A 280 -4.86 -2.91 6.11
N ARG A 281 -4.99 -2.10 5.06
CA ARG A 281 -5.88 -0.95 5.03
C ARG A 281 -6.97 -1.08 3.96
N ILE A 282 -6.59 -1.15 2.68
CA ILE A 282 -7.54 -1.06 1.56
C ILE A 282 -8.53 -2.23 1.54
N ILE A 283 -8.05 -3.48 1.58
CA ILE A 283 -8.93 -4.66 1.47
C ILE A 283 -9.90 -4.74 2.65
N PRO A 284 -9.47 -4.60 3.93
CA PRO A 284 -10.37 -4.67 5.07
C PRO A 284 -11.38 -3.52 5.15
N ARG A 285 -10.99 -2.32 4.72
CA ARG A 285 -11.76 -1.08 4.88
C ARG A 285 -12.24 -0.48 3.56
N ALA A 286 -12.38 -1.29 2.51
CA ALA A 286 -12.68 -0.81 1.15
C ALA A 286 -13.92 0.10 1.10
N VAL A 287 -14.97 -0.21 1.85
CA VAL A 287 -16.19 0.61 1.91
C VAL A 287 -15.88 2.01 2.46
N LEU A 288 -15.08 2.11 3.53
CA LEU A 288 -14.73 3.39 4.16
C LEU A 288 -13.85 4.27 3.25
N TYR A 289 -12.96 3.66 2.47
CA TYR A 289 -12.22 4.39 1.43
C TYR A 289 -13.11 4.82 0.27
N PHE A 290 -14.12 4.00 -0.08
CA PHE A 290 -15.10 4.35 -1.11
C PHE A 290 -15.98 5.53 -0.67
N THR A 291 -16.48 5.55 0.57
CA THR A 291 -17.28 6.64 1.13
C THR A 291 -16.45 7.88 1.48
N GLY A 292 -15.17 7.70 1.76
CA GLY A 292 -14.24 8.75 2.15
C GLY A 292 -13.97 8.83 3.66
N GLU A 293 -14.67 8.06 4.48
CA GLU A 293 -14.54 8.06 5.94
C GLU A 293 -13.14 7.67 6.41
N ALA A 294 -12.46 6.74 5.72
CA ALA A 294 -11.11 6.32 6.09
C ALA A 294 -10.02 7.33 5.69
N LEU A 295 -10.32 8.32 4.83
CA LEU A 295 -9.37 9.35 4.41
C LEU A 295 -9.15 10.40 5.52
N GLU A 296 -10.21 10.71 6.27
CA GLU A 296 -10.14 11.64 7.41
C GLU A 296 -9.31 11.06 8.57
N ASP A 297 -9.38 9.75 8.77
CA ASP A 297 -8.57 9.06 9.79
C ASP A 297 -7.08 9.06 9.43
N ASP A 298 -6.73 8.87 8.16
CA ASP A 298 -5.33 8.83 7.70
C ASP A 298 -4.70 10.23 7.77
N GLU A 299 -5.43 11.31 7.44
CA GLU A 299 -4.96 12.70 7.60
C GLU A 299 -4.71 13.08 9.08
N SER A 300 -5.48 12.54 10.02
CA SER A 300 -5.31 12.82 11.44
C SER A 300 -4.08 12.15 12.06
N PHE A 301 -3.61 11.04 11.49
CA PHE A 301 -2.37 10.37 11.95
C PHE A 301 -1.11 11.10 11.46
N ASP A 302 -1.13 11.64 10.24
CA ASP A 302 -0.01 12.41 9.71
C ASP A 302 0.18 13.75 10.46
N ASP A 303 -0.92 14.38 10.93
CA ASP A 303 -0.87 15.59 11.74
C ASP A 303 -0.34 15.32 13.18
N ASP A 304 -0.71 14.20 13.78
CA ASP A 304 -0.22 13.83 15.13
C ASP A 304 1.29 13.50 15.12
N ASP A 305 1.81 12.85 14.06
CA ASP A 305 3.25 12.57 13.90
C ASP A 305 4.06 13.88 13.66
N LEU A 306 3.47 14.87 12.97
CA LEU A 306 4.11 16.17 12.76
C LEU A 306 4.10 17.05 14.02
N GLU A 307 3.07 16.93 14.88
CA GLU A 307 3.03 17.66 16.17
C GLU A 307 4.03 17.07 17.19
N GLU A 308 4.28 15.75 17.18
CA GLU A 308 5.30 15.13 18.04
C GLU A 308 6.74 15.49 17.61
N GLU A 309 7.03 15.64 16.31
CA GLU A 309 8.34 16.09 15.83
C GLU A 309 8.61 17.57 16.16
N ASP A 310 7.58 18.44 16.12
CA ASP A 310 7.70 19.86 16.49
C ASP A 310 7.86 20.08 18.01
N GLU A 311 7.31 19.19 18.87
CA GLU A 311 7.51 19.28 20.33
C GLU A 311 8.91 18.82 20.78
N GLU A 312 9.57 17.88 20.07
CA GLU A 312 10.94 17.45 20.38
C GLU A 312 11.99 18.49 19.97
N GLU A 313 11.77 19.33 18.95
CA GLU A 313 12.69 20.40 18.57
C GLU A 313 12.66 21.63 19.52
N LEU A 314 11.62 21.78 20.34
CA LEU A 314 11.49 22.94 21.23
C LEU A 314 12.14 22.78 22.62
N ASP A 315 12.52 21.54 22.99
CA ASP A 315 13.15 21.28 24.35
C ASP A 315 14.69 21.35 24.34
N GLU A 316 15.38 21.50 23.21
CA GLU A 316 16.85 21.57 23.15
C GLU A 316 17.45 22.97 23.21
N ASP A 317 16.66 24.08 23.26
CA ASP A 317 17.18 25.45 23.16
C ASP A 317 17.08 26.27 24.44
N SER A 318 17.02 25.67 25.64
CA SER A 318 16.92 26.40 26.91
C SER A 318 17.90 25.97 28.02
N GLU A 319 19.17 25.74 27.70
CA GLU A 319 20.25 25.82 28.71
C GLU A 319 21.49 26.44 28.09
N ASP A 320 21.71 27.73 28.32
CA ASP A 320 22.96 28.36 28.68
C ASP A 320 22.94 29.88 28.44
N ASN A 321 22.64 30.65 29.51
CA ASN A 321 23.16 32.00 29.69
C ASN A 321 22.94 32.46 31.11
N ASP A 322 23.91 32.17 31.98
CA ASP A 322 24.19 33.00 33.13
C ASP A 322 25.71 32.97 33.44
N ASP A 323 26.41 33.89 32.87
CA ASP A 323 27.71 34.34 33.44
C ASP A 323 27.71 35.84 33.59
N GLU A 324 27.46 36.28 34.81
CA GLU A 324 27.71 37.64 35.22
C GLU A 324 29.13 37.77 35.78
N GLY A 325 29.89 38.60 35.09
CA GLY A 325 31.13 39.10 35.57
C GLY A 325 30.97 40.11 36.73
N ASP A 326 31.91 40.18 37.62
CA ASP A 326 32.17 41.36 38.42
C ASP A 326 33.68 41.61 38.59
N SER A 327 34.06 42.65 38.00
CA SER A 327 34.78 43.85 38.35
C SER A 327 35.88 43.82 39.46
N HIS A 328 37.01 44.23 39.02
CA HIS A 328 38.03 45.17 39.65
C HIS A 328 37.84 45.67 41.07
N PRO A 329 38.87 46.26 41.82
CA PRO A 329 40.09 46.89 41.29
C PRO A 329 41.38 46.85 42.17
N LYS A 330 42.48 47.32 41.55
CA LYS A 330 43.60 48.15 42.12
C LYS A 330 44.45 47.64 43.25
N ALA A 331 45.68 47.45 42.99
CA ALA A 331 46.83 48.31 43.37
C ALA A 331 48.09 47.81 42.66
#